data_b4fd8eca9ba6fb8ec1821e36444cb0da
#
_entry.id   b4fd8eca9ba6fb8ec1821e36444cb0da
#
_cell.length_a   1.000
_cell.length_b   1.000
_cell.length_c   1.000
_cell.angle_alpha   90.00
_cell.angle_beta   90.00
_cell.angle_gamma   90.00
#
_symmetry.space_group_name_H-M   'P 1'
#
loop_
_entity.id
_entity.type
_entity.pdbx_description
1 polymer ?
#
loop_
_entity_poly.entity_id
_entity_poly.type
_entity_poly.pdbx_seq_one_letter_code
_entity_poly.pdbx_strand_id
1 'polypeptide(L)'
;MVKLMYRLIVLIIISIILSCSGGSSTQSVEDVGDETPGENTGGGSGGIVSEPIANFTISSSGGEAPHDVTFTSTSTGEINSWLWNVDDDSDFESNYSSFTHTYETAGNFDISLSVTGPGGQNIFTDYNAVTITESSTSTQTGLLSKDMQYDNETREYLIYIPENYSSNSSIPILFAFHGFGGYSQYFINTADFRNLADQFNFIAVYPQGLVCQDGTTWNTNPPGGDNKCNQDDIGFFAALLNQISVDYNIDSSKVYLTGFSNGADFTYSMACYQSDLIKAISPVSGLMPMDNSNECNPNHATSLMIVNGTNDDSRPYSGINGYMMSVDQTVSYWSQYNNTDSSPQTNVVGQIENYTYLNGDNNTIVDLFKIVDGDHYWFNLSYNGNSLEQLIWNFLSQN
;
A
#
# COMPACT_ATOMS: atom_id res chain seq x y z
N MET A 1 9.23 12.91 9.38
CA MET A 1 9.66 14.08 10.20
C MET A 1 11.16 14.39 10.05
N VAL A 2 12.04 13.41 9.96
CA VAL A 2 13.51 13.63 9.84
C VAL A 2 13.90 14.24 8.47
N LYS A 3 13.29 13.83 7.36
CA LYS A 3 13.55 14.42 6.01
C LYS A 3 13.11 15.88 5.86
N LEU A 4 12.13 16.34 6.63
CA LEU A 4 11.63 17.74 6.56
C LEU A 4 12.55 18.70 7.33
N MET A 5 13.22 18.24 8.36
CA MET A 5 14.19 19.06 9.12
C MET A 5 15.51 19.29 8.36
N TYR A 6 15.91 18.36 7.49
CA TYR A 6 17.13 18.52 6.68
C TYR A 6 16.97 19.60 5.58
N ARG A 7 15.78 19.74 5.00
CA ARG A 7 15.50 20.79 3.99
C ARG A 7 15.55 22.21 4.54
N LEU A 8 15.29 22.40 5.84
CA LEU A 8 15.30 23.74 6.45
C LEU A 8 16.73 24.23 6.80
N ILE A 9 17.67 23.31 7.02
CA ILE A 9 19.05 23.64 7.42
C ILE A 9 19.92 24.00 6.19
N VAL A 10 19.66 23.38 5.03
CA VAL A 10 20.42 23.64 3.80
C VAL A 10 20.05 24.99 3.17
N LEU A 11 18.79 25.45 3.31
CA LEU A 11 18.34 26.77 2.82
C LEU A 11 18.93 27.97 3.59
N ILE A 12 19.42 27.78 4.82
CA ILE A 12 20.02 28.85 5.63
C ILE A 12 21.52 29.04 5.32
N ILE A 13 22.20 28.04 4.77
CA ILE A 13 23.64 28.11 4.47
C ILE A 13 23.91 28.76 3.09
N ILE A 14 22.97 28.67 2.14
CA ILE A 14 23.12 29.27 0.79
C ILE A 14 22.86 30.80 0.79
N SER A 15 22.24 31.36 1.82
CA SER A 15 21.95 32.79 1.90
C SER A 15 23.09 33.66 2.41
N ILE A 16 24.26 33.13 2.71
CA ILE A 16 25.39 33.91 3.32
C ILE A 16 26.55 34.19 2.33
N ILE A 17 26.52 33.67 1.09
CA ILE A 17 27.64 33.86 0.14
C ILE A 17 27.35 34.86 -0.97
N LEU A 18 26.20 35.53 -1.00
CA LEU A 18 25.91 36.57 -1.99
C LEU A 18 25.73 37.94 -1.32
N SER A 19 26.85 38.53 -0.88
CA SER A 19 26.93 39.98 -0.57
C SER A 19 28.39 40.41 -0.53
N CYS A 20 28.91 40.80 -1.69
CA CYS A 20 29.92 41.87 -1.74
C CYS A 20 29.82 42.53 -3.11
N SER A 21 29.18 43.69 -3.07
CA SER A 21 28.87 44.58 -4.18
C SER A 21 30.04 45.43 -4.59
N GLY A 22 30.00 45.79 -5.84
CA GLY A 22 30.88 46.76 -6.44
C GLY A 22 30.72 48.18 -5.87
N GLY A 23 31.79 48.90 -5.96
CA GLY A 23 31.87 50.33 -5.78
C GLY A 23 32.67 50.91 -6.94
N SER A 24 31.95 51.65 -7.79
CA SER A 24 32.49 52.53 -8.81
C SER A 24 33.06 53.78 -8.16
N SER A 25 34.27 54.20 -8.54
CA SER A 25 34.63 55.63 -8.52
C SER A 25 35.69 55.92 -9.61
N THR A 26 35.28 56.79 -10.50
CA THR A 26 36.06 57.51 -11.47
C THR A 26 37.01 58.51 -10.78
N GLN A 27 38.28 58.61 -11.23
CA GLN A 27 38.97 59.91 -11.44
C GLN A 27 40.27 59.70 -12.23
N SER A 28 40.32 60.37 -13.33
CA SER A 28 41.20 61.26 -14.12
C SER A 28 42.70 61.20 -13.92
N VAL A 29 43.34 60.89 -15.05
CA VAL A 29 44.50 61.49 -15.76
C VAL A 29 45.50 62.32 -14.91
N GLU A 30 46.78 61.94 -14.96
CA GLU A 30 47.86 62.83 -15.40
C GLU A 30 49.13 62.04 -15.81
N ASP A 31 49.77 62.60 -16.75
CA ASP A 31 50.79 62.25 -17.69
C ASP A 31 52.22 62.41 -17.09
N VAL A 32 53.19 61.88 -17.81
CA VAL A 32 54.66 62.17 -17.93
C VAL A 32 55.64 61.11 -17.40
N GLY A 33 56.47 60.60 -18.33
CA GLY A 33 57.82 60.19 -18.04
C GLY A 33 58.33 58.97 -18.79
N ASP A 34 58.81 59.21 -19.96
CA ASP A 34 59.78 58.46 -20.77
C ASP A 34 60.92 57.82 -19.96
N GLU A 35 61.25 56.53 -20.26
CA GLU A 35 62.57 55.95 -20.47
C GLU A 35 62.49 54.48 -20.85
N THR A 36 63.05 54.15 -22.01
CA THR A 36 63.45 52.81 -22.53
C THR A 36 64.90 52.45 -22.12
N PRO A 37 65.43 51.26 -22.41
CA PRO A 37 64.90 49.89 -22.53
C PRO A 37 65.72 48.87 -21.69
N GLY A 38 65.13 47.73 -21.37
CA GLY A 38 65.86 46.59 -20.82
C GLY A 38 65.27 45.29 -21.34
N GLU A 39 65.91 44.68 -22.29
CA GLU A 39 65.68 43.31 -22.72
C GLU A 39 65.75 42.35 -21.53
N ASN A 40 64.72 41.53 -21.35
CA ASN A 40 64.89 40.24 -20.73
C ASN A 40 64.02 39.21 -21.45
N THR A 41 64.71 38.41 -22.26
CA THR A 41 64.22 37.21 -22.89
C THR A 41 63.92 36.14 -21.84
N GLY A 42 62.62 35.84 -21.62
CA GLY A 42 62.17 34.71 -20.84
C GLY A 42 60.89 34.23 -21.43
N GLY A 43 60.96 33.44 -22.50
CA GLY A 43 59.79 32.79 -23.11
C GLY A 43 59.19 31.78 -22.20
N GLY A 44 58.00 32.07 -21.70
CA GLY A 44 57.05 31.13 -21.18
C GLY A 44 55.77 31.32 -21.99
N SER A 45 55.63 30.56 -23.09
CA SER A 45 54.36 30.45 -23.78
C SER A 45 53.40 29.69 -22.88
N GLY A 46 52.83 30.40 -21.90
CA GLY A 46 51.65 29.94 -21.23
C GLY A 46 50.51 29.97 -22.24
N GLY A 47 50.29 28.84 -22.92
CA GLY A 47 49.07 28.68 -23.74
C GLY A 47 47.85 29.02 -22.90
N ILE A 48 47.02 29.93 -23.39
CA ILE A 48 45.70 30.19 -22.78
C ILE A 48 44.94 28.89 -22.88
N VAL A 49 44.80 28.17 -21.74
CA VAL A 49 43.95 26.99 -21.67
C VAL A 49 42.52 27.47 -21.66
N SER A 50 41.80 27.18 -22.73
CA SER A 50 40.38 27.57 -22.84
C SER A 50 39.51 26.75 -21.91
N GLU A 51 38.44 27.37 -21.38
CA GLU A 51 37.43 26.70 -20.61
C GLU A 51 36.81 25.54 -21.43
N PRO A 52 36.51 24.38 -20.81
CA PRO A 52 35.82 23.29 -21.50
C PRO A 52 34.39 23.73 -21.84
N ILE A 53 33.79 23.09 -22.85
CA ILE A 53 32.38 23.33 -23.24
C ILE A 53 31.60 22.07 -22.93
N ALA A 54 30.65 22.15 -21.98
CA ALA A 54 29.76 21.05 -21.59
C ALA A 54 28.72 20.77 -22.69
N ASN A 55 28.55 19.51 -23.03
CA ASN A 55 27.50 19.02 -23.91
C ASN A 55 27.33 17.50 -23.73
N PHE A 56 26.16 16.96 -24.05
CA PHE A 56 25.91 15.54 -23.94
C PHE A 56 24.88 15.03 -24.95
N THR A 57 24.75 13.71 -25.02
CA THR A 57 23.68 12.99 -25.69
C THR A 57 23.02 12.01 -24.74
N ILE A 58 21.76 11.73 -24.98
CA ILE A 58 20.95 10.75 -24.26
C ILE A 58 20.51 9.62 -25.21
N SER A 59 20.42 8.38 -24.72
CA SER A 59 20.00 7.22 -25.53
C SER A 59 18.50 7.26 -25.87
N SER A 60 17.69 7.86 -24.99
CA SER A 60 16.23 8.01 -25.16
C SER A 60 15.78 9.27 -24.43
N SER A 61 14.87 10.03 -25.04
CA SER A 61 14.21 11.19 -24.42
C SER A 61 12.96 10.81 -23.62
N GLY A 62 12.62 9.51 -23.46
CA GLY A 62 11.51 9.05 -22.67
C GLY A 62 11.16 7.59 -22.89
N GLY A 63 10.29 7.08 -22.02
CA GLY A 63 9.81 5.71 -21.99
C GLY A 63 8.83 5.49 -20.86
N GLU A 64 8.43 4.23 -20.63
CA GLU A 64 7.60 3.84 -19.50
C GLU A 64 8.49 3.38 -18.34
N ALA A 65 8.17 3.79 -17.10
CA ALA A 65 8.87 3.36 -15.89
C ALA A 65 8.70 1.84 -15.63
N PRO A 66 9.74 1.12 -15.16
CA PRO A 66 11.13 1.56 -15.04
C PRO A 66 11.80 1.70 -16.41
N HIS A 67 12.58 2.77 -16.63
CA HIS A 67 13.21 3.06 -17.92
C HIS A 67 14.68 3.45 -17.78
N ASP A 68 15.54 2.75 -18.53
CA ASP A 68 16.97 3.00 -18.56
C ASP A 68 17.34 4.06 -19.60
N VAL A 69 18.03 5.11 -19.16
CA VAL A 69 18.60 6.14 -20.05
C VAL A 69 20.11 6.19 -19.87
N THR A 70 20.84 6.06 -20.98
CA THR A 70 22.29 6.21 -20.99
C THR A 70 22.66 7.65 -21.37
N PHE A 71 23.42 8.30 -20.51
CA PHE A 71 23.99 9.63 -20.69
C PHE A 71 25.43 9.52 -21.16
N THR A 72 25.81 10.29 -22.18
CA THR A 72 27.16 10.30 -22.70
C THR A 72 27.61 11.73 -22.96
N SER A 73 28.71 12.14 -22.32
CA SER A 73 29.31 13.45 -22.52
C SER A 73 29.87 13.57 -23.95
N THR A 74 29.49 14.64 -24.62
CA THR A 74 30.09 15.08 -25.90
C THR A 74 30.83 16.40 -25.73
N SER A 75 31.14 16.75 -24.50
CA SER A 75 31.86 17.97 -24.12
C SER A 75 33.24 18.05 -24.80
N THR A 76 33.69 19.27 -25.04
CA THR A 76 34.94 19.56 -25.73
C THR A 76 35.91 20.38 -24.86
N GLY A 77 37.19 20.36 -25.20
CA GLY A 77 38.25 20.96 -24.40
C GLY A 77 39.00 19.94 -23.54
N GLU A 78 39.92 20.42 -22.70
CA GLU A 78 40.60 19.56 -21.74
C GLU A 78 39.77 19.39 -20.50
N ILE A 79 39.28 18.14 -20.24
CA ILE A 79 38.32 17.82 -19.17
C ILE A 79 38.97 16.85 -18.18
N ASN A 80 38.91 17.19 -16.89
CA ASN A 80 39.44 16.38 -15.79
C ASN A 80 38.34 15.68 -14.99
N SER A 81 37.11 16.22 -14.98
CA SER A 81 35.98 15.63 -14.23
C SER A 81 34.64 15.98 -14.84
N TRP A 82 33.69 15.10 -14.58
CA TRP A 82 32.27 15.21 -14.92
C TRP A 82 31.46 15.14 -13.64
N LEU A 83 30.32 15.85 -13.56
CA LEU A 83 29.31 15.71 -12.54
C LEU A 83 27.94 15.81 -13.21
N TRP A 84 27.11 14.80 -13.02
CA TRP A 84 25.79 14.72 -13.59
C TRP A 84 24.71 14.85 -12.51
N ASN A 85 23.66 15.59 -12.83
CA ASN A 85 22.38 15.55 -12.10
C ASN A 85 21.30 15.24 -13.13
N VAL A 86 20.52 14.16 -12.90
CA VAL A 86 19.58 13.62 -13.89
C VAL A 86 18.19 13.32 -13.33
N ASP A 87 17.94 13.57 -12.05
CA ASP A 87 16.66 13.27 -11.38
C ASP A 87 16.08 14.44 -10.54
N ASP A 88 16.56 15.65 -10.82
CA ASP A 88 16.10 16.91 -10.18
C ASP A 88 16.28 16.97 -8.65
N ASP A 89 17.11 16.11 -8.09
CA ASP A 89 17.45 16.21 -6.69
C ASP A 89 18.71 17.06 -6.44
N SER A 90 19.26 17.06 -5.24
CA SER A 90 20.44 17.86 -4.89
C SER A 90 21.74 17.11 -5.00
N ASP A 91 21.67 15.81 -5.34
CA ASP A 91 22.83 14.92 -5.38
C ASP A 91 23.34 14.76 -6.84
N PHE A 92 24.45 14.09 -7.00
CA PHE A 92 25.02 13.82 -8.33
C PHE A 92 25.08 12.30 -8.55
N GLU A 93 24.46 11.82 -9.63
CA GLU A 93 24.30 10.39 -9.90
C GLU A 93 25.58 9.78 -10.48
N SER A 94 26.44 10.59 -11.11
CA SER A 94 27.65 10.05 -11.73
C SER A 94 28.77 11.08 -11.88
N ASN A 95 30.02 10.57 -11.85
CA ASN A 95 31.25 11.30 -12.17
C ASN A 95 31.99 10.69 -13.37
N TYR A 96 31.35 9.83 -14.15
CA TYR A 96 31.89 9.23 -15.35
C TYR A 96 31.50 10.01 -16.61
N SER A 97 32.29 9.87 -17.69
CA SER A 97 31.95 10.48 -18.99
C SER A 97 30.71 9.83 -19.64
N SER A 98 30.32 8.63 -19.22
CA SER A 98 29.09 7.95 -19.64
C SER A 98 28.65 7.01 -18.55
N PHE A 99 27.30 6.93 -18.32
CA PHE A 99 26.64 6.02 -17.37
C PHE A 99 25.18 5.82 -17.76
N THR A 100 24.53 4.85 -17.12
CA THR A 100 23.10 4.59 -17.25
C THR A 100 22.40 4.84 -15.92
N HIS A 101 21.29 5.57 -15.97
CA HIS A 101 20.38 5.78 -14.85
C HIS A 101 19.03 5.13 -15.15
N THR A 102 18.42 4.48 -14.14
CA THR A 102 17.10 3.88 -14.22
C THR A 102 16.08 4.79 -13.54
N TYR A 103 15.12 5.30 -14.29
CA TYR A 103 13.99 6.05 -13.74
C TYR A 103 12.89 5.09 -13.33
N GLU A 104 12.68 4.94 -12.02
CA GLU A 104 11.70 4.01 -11.44
C GLU A 104 10.27 4.57 -11.46
N THR A 105 10.09 5.89 -11.57
CA THR A 105 8.80 6.58 -11.51
C THR A 105 8.62 7.55 -12.66
N ALA A 106 7.35 7.81 -13.01
CA ALA A 106 7.02 8.80 -14.02
C ALA A 106 7.39 10.23 -13.58
N GLY A 107 7.84 11.04 -14.53
CA GLY A 107 8.25 12.42 -14.31
C GLY A 107 8.81 13.08 -15.56
N ASN A 108 9.06 14.40 -15.47
CA ASN A 108 9.83 15.15 -16.44
C ASN A 108 11.12 15.59 -15.74
N PHE A 109 12.26 15.27 -16.32
CA PHE A 109 13.55 15.46 -15.68
C PHE A 109 14.43 16.40 -16.48
N ASP A 110 15.00 17.38 -15.78
CA ASP A 110 16.03 18.26 -16.29
C ASP A 110 17.41 17.58 -16.16
N ILE A 111 18.20 17.62 -17.21
CA ILE A 111 19.50 16.95 -17.22
C ILE A 111 20.60 17.99 -17.20
N SER A 112 21.45 17.93 -16.19
CA SER A 112 22.60 18.83 -16.07
C SER A 112 23.92 18.06 -16.10
N LEU A 113 24.87 18.56 -16.91
CA LEU A 113 26.26 18.12 -16.91
C LEU A 113 27.17 19.29 -16.58
N SER A 114 27.97 19.14 -15.54
CA SER A 114 29.06 20.02 -15.19
C SER A 114 30.38 19.36 -15.56
N VAL A 115 31.23 20.03 -16.34
CA VAL A 115 32.58 19.60 -16.67
C VAL A 115 33.63 20.58 -16.16
N THR A 116 34.70 20.07 -15.61
CA THR A 116 35.83 20.89 -15.09
C THR A 116 37.14 20.47 -15.76
N GLY A 117 37.92 21.45 -16.13
CA GLY A 117 39.24 21.26 -16.71
C GLY A 117 40.24 22.37 -16.28
N PRO A 118 41.49 22.37 -16.78
CA PRO A 118 42.47 23.38 -16.40
C PRO A 118 42.06 24.82 -16.74
N GLY A 119 41.18 24.99 -17.74
CA GLY A 119 40.65 26.29 -18.15
C GLY A 119 39.45 26.81 -17.35
N GLY A 120 38.88 25.99 -16.43
CA GLY A 120 37.72 26.37 -15.63
C GLY A 120 36.63 25.28 -15.61
N GLN A 121 35.41 25.70 -15.30
CA GLN A 121 34.22 24.84 -15.21
C GLN A 121 33.12 25.37 -16.14
N ASN A 122 32.41 24.48 -16.80
CA ASN A 122 31.27 24.81 -17.65
C ASN A 122 30.08 23.85 -17.35
N ILE A 123 28.88 24.38 -17.38
CA ILE A 123 27.65 23.63 -17.10
C ILE A 123 26.70 23.78 -18.28
N PHE A 124 26.11 22.66 -18.69
CA PHE A 124 25.02 22.64 -19.66
C PHE A 124 23.81 21.92 -19.05
N THR A 125 22.63 22.53 -19.12
CA THR A 125 21.36 21.95 -18.68
C THR A 125 20.40 21.90 -19.85
N ASP A 126 19.81 20.73 -20.08
CA ASP A 126 18.70 20.53 -21.00
C ASP A 126 17.42 20.29 -20.20
N TYR A 127 16.48 21.22 -20.32
CA TYR A 127 15.25 21.23 -19.53
C TYR A 127 14.21 20.27 -20.12
N ASN A 128 13.59 19.43 -19.26
CA ASN A 128 12.66 18.38 -19.65
C ASN A 128 13.25 17.44 -20.72
N ALA A 129 14.53 17.15 -20.63
CA ALA A 129 15.24 16.33 -21.61
C ALA A 129 14.77 14.87 -21.62
N VAL A 130 14.30 14.38 -20.46
CA VAL A 130 13.75 13.03 -20.31
C VAL A 130 12.33 13.11 -19.74
N THR A 131 11.37 12.47 -20.42
CA THR A 131 9.98 12.33 -19.97
C THR A 131 9.66 10.87 -19.77
N ILE A 132 9.44 10.45 -18.53
CA ILE A 132 9.03 9.08 -18.18
C ILE A 132 7.53 9.08 -17.91
N THR A 133 6.83 8.17 -18.56
CA THR A 133 5.41 7.92 -18.32
C THR A 133 5.23 6.75 -17.37
N GLU A 134 4.09 6.67 -16.70
CA GLU A 134 3.75 5.46 -15.96
C GLU A 134 3.72 4.25 -16.90
N SER A 135 4.13 3.08 -16.38
CA SER A 135 4.03 1.84 -17.16
C SER A 135 2.58 1.59 -17.57
N SER A 136 2.33 1.55 -18.84
CA SER A 136 1.01 1.25 -19.41
C SER A 136 0.70 -0.25 -19.37
N THR A 137 1.31 -1.02 -18.47
CA THR A 137 0.80 -2.36 -18.19
C THR A 137 -0.63 -2.17 -17.71
N SER A 138 -1.59 -2.36 -18.60
CA SER A 138 -3.00 -2.38 -18.26
C SER A 138 -3.15 -3.42 -17.16
N THR A 139 -3.38 -2.96 -15.93
CA THR A 139 -3.60 -3.89 -14.82
C THR A 139 -4.73 -4.81 -15.26
N GLN A 140 -4.44 -6.10 -15.30
CA GLN A 140 -5.43 -7.08 -15.73
C GLN A 140 -6.61 -7.02 -14.76
N THR A 141 -7.80 -6.68 -15.27
CA THR A 141 -9.05 -6.66 -14.52
C THR A 141 -9.78 -8.00 -14.61
N GLY A 142 -10.81 -8.18 -13.80
CA GLY A 142 -11.57 -9.42 -13.71
C GLY A 142 -10.99 -10.43 -12.73
N LEU A 143 -11.40 -11.69 -12.89
CA LEU A 143 -11.00 -12.78 -11.99
C LEU A 143 -9.65 -13.37 -12.39
N LEU A 144 -8.70 -13.36 -11.46
CA LEU A 144 -7.37 -13.91 -11.60
C LEU A 144 -7.12 -14.98 -10.55
N SER A 145 -6.38 -16.05 -10.92
CA SER A 145 -5.83 -17.03 -9.99
C SER A 145 -4.34 -16.72 -9.79
N LYS A 146 -3.93 -16.54 -8.55
CA LYS A 146 -2.55 -16.22 -8.17
C LYS A 146 -2.08 -17.12 -7.04
N ASP A 147 -0.78 -17.17 -6.85
CA ASP A 147 -0.13 -17.83 -5.72
C ASP A 147 1.02 -16.99 -5.18
N MET A 148 1.44 -17.29 -3.96
CA MET A 148 2.63 -16.74 -3.33
C MET A 148 3.31 -17.78 -2.46
N GLN A 149 4.60 -17.59 -2.20
CA GLN A 149 5.34 -18.40 -1.24
C GLN A 149 5.23 -17.78 0.15
N TYR A 150 4.78 -18.56 1.13
CA TYR A 150 4.76 -18.16 2.54
C TYR A 150 5.07 -19.36 3.43
N ASP A 151 6.05 -19.22 4.32
CA ASP A 151 6.50 -20.25 5.28
C ASP A 151 6.83 -21.60 4.62
N ASN A 152 7.53 -21.55 3.47
CA ASN A 152 7.89 -22.69 2.60
C ASN A 152 6.71 -23.44 1.96
N GLU A 153 5.51 -22.88 2.00
CA GLU A 153 4.31 -23.41 1.36
C GLU A 153 3.87 -22.50 0.21
N THR A 154 3.31 -23.09 -0.84
CA THR A 154 2.62 -22.32 -1.88
C THR A 154 1.21 -22.03 -1.42
N ARG A 155 0.86 -20.74 -1.30
CA ARG A 155 -0.46 -20.28 -0.88
C ARG A 155 -1.20 -19.70 -2.08
N GLU A 156 -2.29 -20.34 -2.47
CA GLU A 156 -3.11 -19.92 -3.60
C GLU A 156 -4.20 -18.95 -3.17
N TYR A 157 -4.63 -18.08 -4.10
CA TYR A 157 -5.79 -17.21 -3.90
C TYR A 157 -6.42 -16.80 -5.23
N LEU A 158 -7.73 -16.52 -5.20
CA LEU A 158 -8.41 -15.84 -6.28
C LEU A 158 -8.50 -14.35 -5.91
N ILE A 159 -8.32 -13.50 -6.91
CA ILE A 159 -8.46 -12.06 -6.77
C ILE A 159 -9.31 -11.52 -7.93
N TYR A 160 -10.32 -10.73 -7.59
CA TYR A 160 -11.14 -10.03 -8.56
C TYR A 160 -10.81 -8.55 -8.55
N ILE A 161 -10.30 -8.07 -9.66
CA ILE A 161 -9.97 -6.66 -9.89
C ILE A 161 -11.13 -6.03 -10.62
N PRO A 162 -11.79 -4.98 -10.07
CA PRO A 162 -12.95 -4.36 -10.71
C PRO A 162 -12.60 -3.76 -12.08
N GLU A 163 -13.59 -3.74 -12.99
CA GLU A 163 -13.39 -3.25 -14.36
C GLU A 163 -12.89 -1.80 -14.42
N ASN A 164 -13.28 -0.99 -13.45
CA ASN A 164 -12.91 0.43 -13.35
C ASN A 164 -11.67 0.69 -12.49
N TYR A 165 -10.88 -0.34 -12.18
CA TYR A 165 -9.65 -0.16 -11.40
C TYR A 165 -8.67 0.78 -12.11
N SER A 166 -8.06 1.66 -11.32
CA SER A 166 -6.97 2.53 -11.76
C SER A 166 -5.88 2.57 -10.68
N SER A 167 -4.63 2.38 -11.07
CA SER A 167 -3.47 2.51 -10.16
C SER A 167 -3.31 3.92 -9.58
N ASN A 168 -3.92 4.93 -10.22
CA ASN A 168 -3.87 6.34 -9.78
C ASN A 168 -4.78 6.65 -8.58
N SER A 169 -5.65 5.70 -8.18
CA SER A 169 -6.58 5.89 -7.05
C SER A 169 -6.53 4.69 -6.13
N SER A 170 -6.29 4.92 -4.85
CA SER A 170 -6.38 3.85 -3.86
C SER A 170 -7.82 3.41 -3.65
N ILE A 171 -8.05 2.09 -3.61
CA ILE A 171 -9.37 1.49 -3.47
C ILE A 171 -9.44 0.52 -2.30
N PRO A 172 -10.65 0.26 -1.73
CA PRO A 172 -10.85 -0.72 -0.68
C PRO A 172 -10.52 -2.15 -1.12
N ILE A 173 -10.25 -3.03 -0.14
CA ILE A 173 -10.06 -4.46 -0.35
C ILE A 173 -10.92 -5.27 0.62
N LEU A 174 -11.57 -6.33 0.12
CA LEU A 174 -12.37 -7.28 0.87
C LEU A 174 -11.80 -8.69 0.74
N PHE A 175 -11.46 -9.32 1.85
CA PHE A 175 -11.08 -10.72 1.90
C PHE A 175 -12.28 -11.57 2.32
N ALA A 176 -12.55 -12.67 1.59
CA ALA A 176 -13.62 -13.62 1.84
C ALA A 176 -13.05 -15.02 2.07
N PHE A 177 -13.17 -15.55 3.29
CA PHE A 177 -12.58 -16.82 3.72
C PHE A 177 -13.61 -17.94 3.69
N HIS A 178 -13.31 -19.05 2.99
CA HIS A 178 -14.17 -20.24 2.90
C HIS A 178 -14.22 -21.02 4.22
N GLY A 179 -15.25 -21.87 4.40
CA GLY A 179 -15.37 -22.77 5.54
C GLY A 179 -14.43 -23.98 5.47
N PHE A 180 -14.41 -24.79 6.54
CA PHE A 180 -13.65 -26.05 6.60
C PHE A 180 -13.98 -26.97 5.41
N GLY A 181 -12.97 -27.58 4.80
CA GLY A 181 -13.09 -28.42 3.61
C GLY A 181 -13.46 -27.67 2.32
N GLY A 182 -13.61 -26.35 2.39
CA GLY A 182 -13.98 -25.50 1.25
C GLY A 182 -12.81 -25.19 0.33
N TYR A 183 -13.16 -24.68 -0.87
CA TYR A 183 -12.20 -24.20 -1.86
C TYR A 183 -12.61 -22.82 -2.36
N SER A 184 -11.64 -21.92 -2.50
CA SER A 184 -11.85 -20.55 -2.97
C SER A 184 -12.61 -20.49 -4.30
N GLN A 185 -12.31 -21.42 -5.23
CA GLN A 185 -12.96 -21.51 -6.55
C GLN A 185 -14.46 -21.83 -6.49
N TYR A 186 -14.96 -22.43 -5.40
CA TYR A 186 -16.38 -22.67 -5.18
C TYR A 186 -17.00 -21.60 -4.30
N PHE A 187 -16.24 -21.13 -3.31
CA PHE A 187 -16.71 -20.13 -2.37
C PHE A 187 -17.00 -18.77 -3.05
N ILE A 188 -16.21 -18.38 -4.06
CA ILE A 188 -16.47 -17.18 -4.84
C ILE A 188 -17.85 -17.16 -5.53
N ASN A 189 -18.42 -18.34 -5.81
CA ASN A 189 -19.78 -18.44 -6.37
C ASN A 189 -20.86 -18.52 -5.30
N THR A 190 -20.49 -18.81 -4.05
CA THR A 190 -21.39 -18.82 -2.88
C THR A 190 -21.50 -17.43 -2.28
N ALA A 191 -20.37 -16.78 -2.06
CA ALA A 191 -20.21 -15.41 -1.56
C ALA A 191 -19.72 -14.52 -2.71
N ASP A 192 -20.59 -14.22 -3.67
CA ASP A 192 -20.20 -13.53 -4.91
C ASP A 192 -20.22 -12.00 -4.74
N PHE A 193 -19.06 -11.43 -4.55
CA PHE A 193 -18.87 -9.98 -4.45
C PHE A 193 -18.47 -9.30 -5.76
N ARG A 194 -18.32 -10.03 -6.89
CA ARG A 194 -17.76 -9.48 -8.14
C ARG A 194 -18.56 -8.32 -8.69
N ASN A 195 -19.89 -8.46 -8.81
CA ASN A 195 -20.76 -7.37 -9.28
C ASN A 195 -20.71 -6.14 -8.36
N LEU A 196 -20.58 -6.36 -7.04
CA LEU A 196 -20.43 -5.28 -6.07
C LEU A 196 -19.04 -4.63 -6.19
N ALA A 197 -18.00 -5.41 -6.46
CA ALA A 197 -16.65 -4.92 -6.72
C ALA A 197 -16.63 -3.95 -7.92
N ASP A 198 -17.29 -4.30 -9.02
CA ASP A 198 -17.41 -3.40 -10.17
C ASP A 198 -18.25 -2.15 -9.85
N GLN A 199 -19.36 -2.34 -9.13
CA GLN A 199 -20.25 -1.23 -8.81
C GLN A 199 -19.62 -0.22 -7.85
N PHE A 200 -18.84 -0.67 -6.87
CA PHE A 200 -18.31 0.16 -5.78
C PHE A 200 -16.79 0.34 -5.82
N ASN A 201 -16.14 -0.20 -6.85
CA ASN A 201 -14.70 -0.09 -7.10
C ASN A 201 -13.84 -0.54 -5.91
N PHE A 202 -13.91 -1.84 -5.58
CA PHE A 202 -13.06 -2.49 -4.57
C PHE A 202 -12.50 -3.81 -5.10
N ILE A 203 -11.38 -4.27 -4.55
CA ILE A 203 -10.80 -5.59 -4.86
C ILE A 203 -11.41 -6.64 -3.94
N ALA A 204 -11.87 -7.77 -4.50
CA ALA A 204 -12.33 -8.92 -3.73
C ALA A 204 -11.31 -10.06 -3.81
N VAL A 205 -10.87 -10.57 -2.66
CA VAL A 205 -9.84 -11.63 -2.54
C VAL A 205 -10.45 -12.85 -1.85
N TYR A 206 -10.22 -14.02 -2.42
CA TYR A 206 -10.66 -15.31 -1.89
C TYR A 206 -9.44 -16.20 -1.68
N PRO A 207 -8.78 -16.12 -0.51
CA PRO A 207 -7.64 -16.94 -0.22
C PRO A 207 -8.01 -18.42 -0.10
N GLN A 208 -7.04 -19.31 -0.35
CA GLN A 208 -7.18 -20.75 -0.19
C GLN A 208 -6.50 -21.23 1.10
N GLY A 209 -7.26 -21.84 2.00
CA GLY A 209 -6.74 -22.52 3.19
C GLY A 209 -5.97 -23.77 2.81
N LEU A 210 -4.90 -24.08 3.53
CA LEU A 210 -4.12 -25.30 3.33
C LEU A 210 -4.88 -26.53 3.80
N VAL A 211 -4.55 -27.67 3.19
CA VAL A 211 -5.07 -28.98 3.63
C VAL A 211 -4.46 -29.35 4.98
N CYS A 212 -5.33 -29.66 5.92
CA CYS A 212 -4.96 -30.04 7.27
C CYS A 212 -5.78 -31.28 7.67
N GLN A 213 -5.13 -32.41 7.86
CA GLN A 213 -5.79 -33.72 8.17
C GLN A 213 -6.87 -34.06 7.14
N ASP A 214 -8.14 -33.79 7.44
CA ASP A 214 -9.29 -34.22 6.65
C ASP A 214 -9.86 -33.16 5.70
N GLY A 215 -9.26 -31.94 5.63
CA GLY A 215 -9.77 -30.88 4.78
C GLY A 215 -8.96 -29.58 4.84
N THR A 216 -9.31 -28.66 3.97
CA THR A 216 -8.77 -27.30 3.99
C THR A 216 -9.29 -26.54 5.21
N THR A 217 -8.46 -25.71 5.83
CA THR A 217 -8.84 -25.02 7.09
C THR A 217 -8.09 -23.70 7.26
N TRP A 218 -8.57 -22.91 8.19
CA TRP A 218 -7.93 -21.72 8.74
C TRP A 218 -7.62 -21.96 10.21
N ASN A 219 -6.38 -21.79 10.61
CA ASN A 219 -5.98 -21.78 12.02
C ASN A 219 -6.38 -20.44 12.65
N THR A 220 -7.07 -20.52 13.79
CA THR A 220 -7.62 -19.34 14.48
C THR A 220 -6.71 -18.78 15.57
N ASN A 221 -5.63 -19.48 15.91
CA ASN A 221 -4.65 -19.04 16.90
C ASN A 221 -3.28 -18.78 16.25
N PRO A 222 -2.45 -17.93 16.84
CA PRO A 222 -1.06 -17.78 16.43
C PRO A 222 -0.29 -19.12 16.48
N PRO A 223 0.86 -19.22 15.81
CA PRO A 223 1.71 -20.40 15.89
C PRO A 223 2.03 -20.79 17.33
N GLY A 224 1.84 -22.09 17.65
CA GLY A 224 2.00 -22.63 19.01
C GLY A 224 0.75 -22.60 19.88
N GLY A 225 -0.34 -21.95 19.43
CA GLY A 225 -1.65 -22.06 20.06
C GLY A 225 -2.37 -23.36 19.76
N ASP A 226 -3.60 -23.53 20.26
CA ASP A 226 -4.44 -24.71 20.01
C ASP A 226 -5.00 -24.67 18.58
N ASN A 227 -4.20 -25.10 17.62
CA ASN A 227 -4.50 -25.18 16.21
C ASN A 227 -4.56 -26.64 15.71
N LYS A 228 -5.37 -26.88 14.70
CA LYS A 228 -5.44 -28.22 14.07
C LYS A 228 -4.14 -28.60 13.37
N CYS A 229 -3.43 -27.63 12.81
CA CYS A 229 -2.18 -27.79 12.08
C CYS A 229 -1.19 -26.68 12.40
N ASN A 230 0.03 -26.79 11.88
CA ASN A 230 1.13 -25.91 12.24
C ASN A 230 1.26 -24.67 11.33
N GLN A 231 0.43 -24.54 10.28
CA GLN A 231 0.52 -23.38 9.38
C GLN A 231 0.15 -22.08 10.10
N ASP A 232 0.86 -21.01 9.77
CA ASP A 232 0.61 -19.66 10.26
C ASP A 232 -0.33 -18.91 9.30
N ASP A 233 -1.64 -19.11 9.45
CA ASP A 233 -2.63 -18.42 8.62
C ASP A 233 -2.78 -16.94 8.99
N ILE A 234 -2.51 -16.56 10.24
CA ILE A 234 -2.54 -15.18 10.72
C ILE A 234 -1.44 -14.36 10.06
N GLY A 235 -0.21 -14.87 10.07
CA GLY A 235 0.90 -14.21 9.38
C GLY A 235 0.75 -14.25 7.86
N PHE A 236 0.17 -15.33 7.30
CA PHE A 236 -0.14 -15.41 5.88
C PHE A 236 -1.07 -14.29 5.42
N PHE A 237 -2.14 -13.98 6.16
CA PHE A 237 -3.02 -12.86 5.82
C PHE A 237 -2.25 -11.54 5.69
N ALA A 238 -1.40 -11.23 6.66
CA ALA A 238 -0.60 -10.00 6.64
C ALA A 238 0.36 -9.96 5.44
N ALA A 239 1.01 -11.10 5.14
CA ALA A 239 1.90 -11.22 3.98
C ALA A 239 1.14 -11.09 2.65
N LEU A 240 -0.05 -11.70 2.55
CA LEU A 240 -0.91 -11.61 1.36
C LEU A 240 -1.40 -10.17 1.12
N LEU A 241 -1.86 -9.48 2.17
CA LEU A 241 -2.27 -8.07 2.06
C LEU A 241 -1.10 -7.19 1.60
N ASN A 242 0.10 -7.41 2.16
CA ASN A 242 1.29 -6.69 1.74
C ASN A 242 1.64 -6.95 0.26
N GLN A 243 1.62 -8.23 -0.18
CA GLN A 243 1.90 -8.58 -1.58
C GLN A 243 0.89 -7.92 -2.53
N ILE A 244 -0.41 -7.96 -2.20
CA ILE A 244 -1.44 -7.32 -3.02
C ILE A 244 -1.26 -5.79 -3.04
N SER A 245 -0.84 -5.18 -1.93
CA SER A 245 -0.59 -3.74 -1.85
C SER A 245 0.65 -3.27 -2.64
N VAL A 246 1.57 -4.19 -2.97
CA VAL A 246 2.66 -3.93 -3.92
C VAL A 246 2.15 -3.96 -5.36
N ASP A 247 1.26 -4.91 -5.67
CA ASP A 247 0.74 -5.12 -7.03
C ASP A 247 -0.37 -4.12 -7.40
N TYR A 248 -1.12 -3.60 -6.39
CA TYR A 248 -2.31 -2.78 -6.59
C TYR A 248 -2.36 -1.63 -5.58
N ASN A 249 -2.87 -0.47 -5.99
CA ASN A 249 -3.02 0.70 -5.12
C ASN A 249 -4.20 0.53 -4.17
N ILE A 250 -3.93 -0.03 -2.97
CA ILE A 250 -4.93 -0.32 -1.93
C ILE A 250 -5.01 0.82 -0.92
N ASP A 251 -6.23 1.20 -0.53
CA ASP A 251 -6.48 2.05 0.63
C ASP A 251 -6.32 1.22 1.91
N SER A 252 -5.15 1.31 2.54
CA SER A 252 -4.83 0.56 3.76
C SER A 252 -5.73 0.88 4.96
N SER A 253 -6.51 1.95 4.91
CA SER A 253 -7.53 2.27 5.92
C SER A 253 -8.88 1.58 5.67
N LYS A 254 -9.01 0.83 4.55
CA LYS A 254 -10.25 0.19 4.09
C LYS A 254 -10.02 -1.28 3.74
N VAL A 255 -9.47 -2.02 4.68
CA VAL A 255 -9.29 -3.47 4.61
C VAL A 255 -10.40 -4.15 5.37
N TYR A 256 -11.20 -4.93 4.66
CA TYR A 256 -12.40 -5.57 5.19
C TYR A 256 -12.31 -7.09 5.10
N LEU A 257 -12.90 -7.79 6.07
CA LEU A 257 -12.94 -9.25 6.07
C LEU A 257 -14.36 -9.77 6.19
N THR A 258 -14.63 -10.86 5.48
CA THR A 258 -15.81 -11.72 5.70
C THR A 258 -15.39 -13.18 5.59
N GLY A 259 -16.21 -14.08 6.08
CA GLY A 259 -15.94 -15.51 5.98
C GLY A 259 -17.13 -16.35 6.39
N PHE A 260 -17.07 -17.62 6.04
CA PHE A 260 -18.10 -18.60 6.34
C PHE A 260 -17.57 -19.68 7.28
N SER A 261 -18.35 -20.06 8.32
CA SER A 261 -18.00 -21.18 9.21
C SER A 261 -16.59 -21.00 9.80
N ASN A 262 -15.65 -21.92 9.56
CA ASN A 262 -14.26 -21.81 9.99
C ASN A 262 -13.57 -20.54 9.44
N GLY A 263 -13.91 -20.09 8.23
CA GLY A 263 -13.45 -18.79 7.71
C GLY A 263 -14.02 -17.60 8.47
N ALA A 264 -15.24 -17.71 9.00
CA ALA A 264 -15.84 -16.71 9.89
C ALA A 264 -15.16 -16.74 11.27
N ASP A 265 -14.89 -17.91 11.84
CA ASP A 265 -14.11 -18.05 13.07
C ASP A 265 -12.75 -17.36 12.92
N PHE A 266 -12.11 -17.52 11.75
CA PHE A 266 -10.85 -16.88 11.42
C PHE A 266 -10.95 -15.36 11.33
N THR A 267 -12.07 -14.77 10.84
CA THR A 267 -12.22 -13.30 10.82
C THR A 267 -12.24 -12.69 12.22
N TYR A 268 -12.82 -13.39 13.22
CA TYR A 268 -12.71 -12.95 14.62
C TYR A 268 -11.27 -12.94 15.10
N SER A 269 -10.50 -13.99 14.75
CA SER A 269 -9.08 -14.05 15.11
C SER A 269 -8.29 -12.92 14.48
N MET A 270 -8.58 -12.57 13.24
CA MET A 270 -7.94 -11.42 12.57
C MET A 270 -8.24 -10.11 13.29
N ALA A 271 -9.50 -9.87 13.68
CA ALA A 271 -9.87 -8.69 14.47
C ALA A 271 -9.13 -8.63 15.82
N CYS A 272 -8.78 -9.78 16.40
CA CYS A 272 -8.02 -9.84 17.65
C CYS A 272 -6.51 -9.66 17.48
N TYR A 273 -5.91 -10.33 16.48
CA TYR A 273 -4.45 -10.42 16.36
C TYR A 273 -3.85 -9.49 15.30
N GLN A 274 -4.67 -9.00 14.37
CA GLN A 274 -4.25 -8.14 13.24
C GLN A 274 -5.12 -6.87 13.14
N SER A 275 -5.65 -6.38 14.25
CA SER A 275 -6.58 -5.24 14.28
C SER A 275 -6.03 -4.01 13.56
N ASP A 276 -4.72 -3.73 13.63
CA ASP A 276 -4.08 -2.59 12.95
C ASP A 276 -4.18 -2.63 11.43
N LEU A 277 -4.41 -3.82 10.86
CA LEU A 277 -4.55 -4.02 9.41
C LEU A 277 -6.01 -4.00 8.95
N ILE A 278 -6.99 -4.02 9.87
CA ILE A 278 -8.39 -4.32 9.56
C ILE A 278 -9.29 -3.19 10.03
N LYS A 279 -10.18 -2.75 9.16
CA LYS A 279 -11.16 -1.71 9.48
C LYS A 279 -12.45 -2.27 10.07
N ALA A 280 -13.03 -3.31 9.46
CA ALA A 280 -14.27 -3.94 9.90
C ALA A 280 -14.36 -5.40 9.41
N ILE A 281 -15.17 -6.22 10.10
CA ILE A 281 -15.39 -7.63 9.76
C ILE A 281 -16.87 -7.98 9.67
N SER A 282 -17.18 -9.01 8.87
CA SER A 282 -18.53 -9.59 8.80
C SER A 282 -18.50 -11.12 8.76
N PRO A 283 -18.41 -11.79 9.91
CA PRO A 283 -18.47 -13.25 10.02
C PRO A 283 -19.89 -13.78 9.77
N VAL A 284 -19.99 -14.87 8.97
CA VAL A 284 -21.25 -15.55 8.64
C VAL A 284 -21.21 -17.00 9.10
N SER A 285 -22.20 -17.41 9.91
CA SER A 285 -22.32 -18.77 10.48
C SER A 285 -21.02 -19.26 11.16
N GLY A 286 -20.35 -18.35 11.86
CA GLY A 286 -19.14 -18.62 12.64
C GLY A 286 -19.32 -18.25 14.09
N LEU A 287 -18.37 -18.71 14.91
CA LEU A 287 -18.31 -18.40 16.34
C LEU A 287 -16.92 -17.88 16.72
N MET A 288 -16.89 -16.98 17.69
CA MET A 288 -15.63 -16.49 18.23
C MET A 288 -14.95 -17.56 19.08
N PRO A 289 -13.69 -17.97 18.78
CA PRO A 289 -12.96 -18.91 19.62
C PRO A 289 -12.75 -18.36 21.04
N MET A 290 -12.90 -19.23 22.06
CA MET A 290 -12.78 -18.81 23.48
C MET A 290 -11.34 -18.38 23.84
N ASP A 291 -10.34 -19.02 23.26
CA ASP A 291 -8.94 -18.64 23.48
C ASP A 291 -8.72 -17.19 23.02
N ASN A 292 -9.34 -16.79 21.90
CA ASN A 292 -9.30 -15.40 21.44
C ASN A 292 -9.89 -14.42 22.46
N SER A 293 -10.97 -14.79 23.18
CA SER A 293 -11.58 -13.89 24.17
C SER A 293 -10.68 -13.62 25.37
N ASN A 294 -9.77 -14.53 25.69
CA ASN A 294 -8.81 -14.39 26.80
C ASN A 294 -7.54 -13.64 26.37
N GLU A 295 -7.15 -13.77 25.09
CA GLU A 295 -5.92 -13.22 24.52
C GLU A 295 -6.20 -12.09 23.51
N CYS A 296 -7.46 -11.91 23.12
CA CYS A 296 -7.90 -10.85 22.22
C CYS A 296 -7.68 -9.48 22.86
N ASN A 297 -6.72 -8.77 22.34
CA ASN A 297 -6.41 -7.42 22.78
C ASN A 297 -6.16 -6.53 21.54
N PRO A 298 -7.21 -6.21 20.78
CA PRO A 298 -7.05 -5.35 19.60
C PRO A 298 -6.47 -3.99 20.00
N ASN A 299 -5.77 -3.32 19.09
CA ASN A 299 -5.21 -2.01 19.36
C ASN A 299 -6.26 -0.89 19.25
N HIS A 300 -7.41 -1.19 18.63
CA HIS A 300 -8.52 -0.25 18.48
C HIS A 300 -9.87 -0.97 18.36
N ALA A 301 -10.96 -0.23 18.61
CA ALA A 301 -12.32 -0.70 18.38
C ALA A 301 -12.54 -1.05 16.89
N THR A 302 -13.25 -2.16 16.63
CA THR A 302 -13.49 -2.71 15.29
C THR A 302 -14.99 -2.92 15.09
N SER A 303 -15.56 -2.44 13.97
CA SER A 303 -16.96 -2.68 13.63
C SER A 303 -17.20 -4.12 13.17
N LEU A 304 -18.30 -4.74 13.65
CA LEU A 304 -18.66 -6.12 13.31
C LEU A 304 -20.12 -6.22 12.87
N MET A 305 -20.35 -6.93 11.74
CA MET A 305 -21.68 -7.42 11.35
C MET A 305 -21.71 -8.94 11.47
N ILE A 306 -22.38 -9.45 12.46
CA ILE A 306 -22.46 -10.89 12.81
C ILE A 306 -23.74 -11.48 12.20
N VAL A 307 -23.66 -12.57 11.45
CA VAL A 307 -24.81 -13.22 10.82
C VAL A 307 -24.84 -14.69 11.20
N ASN A 308 -25.80 -15.09 12.05
CA ASN A 308 -25.90 -16.48 12.55
C ASN A 308 -27.35 -17.00 12.55
N GLY A 309 -27.50 -18.28 12.20
CA GLY A 309 -28.75 -19.04 12.32
C GLY A 309 -28.96 -19.59 13.72
N THR A 310 -30.22 -19.62 14.20
CA THR A 310 -30.56 -20.14 15.54
C THR A 310 -30.64 -21.67 15.59
N ASN A 311 -30.77 -22.33 14.42
CA ASN A 311 -30.83 -23.79 14.29
C ASN A 311 -29.52 -24.38 13.70
N ASP A 312 -28.44 -23.66 13.77
CA ASP A 312 -27.13 -24.10 13.27
C ASP A 312 -26.54 -25.19 14.18
N ASP A 313 -26.42 -26.43 13.65
CA ASP A 313 -25.87 -27.58 14.36
C ASP A 313 -24.33 -27.65 14.30
N SER A 314 -23.70 -26.96 13.34
CA SER A 314 -22.24 -26.96 13.15
C SER A 314 -21.53 -25.84 13.93
N ARG A 315 -22.22 -24.69 14.05
CA ARG A 315 -21.83 -23.53 14.85
C ARG A 315 -23.03 -23.10 15.70
N PRO A 316 -23.36 -23.90 16.77
CA PRO A 316 -24.56 -23.69 17.57
C PRO A 316 -24.64 -22.26 18.09
N TYR A 317 -25.80 -21.63 17.96
CA TYR A 317 -26.04 -20.25 18.45
C TYR A 317 -25.67 -20.11 19.93
N SER A 318 -25.83 -21.21 20.71
CA SER A 318 -25.46 -21.29 22.14
C SER A 318 -23.97 -21.43 22.39
N GLY A 319 -23.13 -21.48 21.34
CA GLY A 319 -21.71 -21.72 21.46
C GLY A 319 -21.33 -23.21 21.65
N ILE A 320 -20.02 -23.47 21.77
CA ILE A 320 -19.45 -24.79 22.06
C ILE A 320 -18.67 -24.66 23.36
N ASN A 321 -19.16 -25.30 24.41
CA ASN A 321 -18.62 -25.17 25.76
C ASN A 321 -17.12 -25.48 25.81
N GLY A 322 -16.34 -24.54 26.31
CA GLY A 322 -14.88 -24.63 26.44
C GLY A 322 -14.09 -24.36 25.14
N TYR A 323 -14.77 -24.09 24.00
CA TYR A 323 -14.10 -23.87 22.72
C TYR A 323 -14.55 -22.60 21.99
N MET A 324 -15.87 -22.36 21.93
CA MET A 324 -16.43 -21.25 21.16
C MET A 324 -17.47 -20.50 21.99
N MET A 325 -17.43 -19.19 21.97
CA MET A 325 -18.44 -18.35 22.60
C MET A 325 -19.79 -18.51 21.93
N SER A 326 -20.89 -18.35 22.69
CA SER A 326 -22.21 -18.18 22.06
C SER A 326 -22.26 -16.88 21.26
N VAL A 327 -23.20 -16.78 20.33
CA VAL A 327 -23.40 -15.54 19.56
C VAL A 327 -23.68 -14.36 20.49
N ASP A 328 -24.53 -14.57 21.49
CA ASP A 328 -24.88 -13.51 22.48
C ASP A 328 -23.66 -13.09 23.33
N GLN A 329 -22.79 -14.03 23.70
CA GLN A 329 -21.53 -13.73 24.39
C GLN A 329 -20.58 -12.94 23.49
N THR A 330 -20.48 -13.31 22.22
CA THR A 330 -19.64 -12.62 21.23
C THR A 330 -20.12 -11.17 21.03
N VAL A 331 -21.42 -10.97 20.85
CA VAL A 331 -22.03 -9.63 20.76
C VAL A 331 -21.75 -8.82 22.02
N SER A 332 -21.96 -9.42 23.19
CA SER A 332 -21.69 -8.74 24.48
C SER A 332 -20.20 -8.37 24.63
N TYR A 333 -19.30 -9.26 24.26
CA TYR A 333 -17.87 -9.02 24.30
C TYR A 333 -17.47 -7.81 23.44
N TRP A 334 -17.85 -7.82 22.16
CA TRP A 334 -17.47 -6.75 21.24
C TRP A 334 -18.21 -5.43 21.52
N SER A 335 -19.47 -5.49 22.00
CA SER A 335 -20.18 -4.28 22.44
C SER A 335 -19.50 -3.61 23.63
N GLN A 336 -19.03 -4.40 24.60
CA GLN A 336 -18.25 -3.89 25.72
C GLN A 336 -16.89 -3.37 25.28
N TYR A 337 -16.17 -4.14 24.45
CA TYR A 337 -14.85 -3.76 23.95
C TYR A 337 -14.88 -2.46 23.14
N ASN A 338 -15.84 -2.34 22.26
CA ASN A 338 -16.06 -1.15 21.43
C ASN A 338 -16.76 0.00 22.18
N ASN A 339 -17.17 -0.19 23.44
CA ASN A 339 -17.87 0.80 24.25
C ASN A 339 -19.16 1.33 23.57
N THR A 340 -19.93 0.44 22.90
CA THR A 340 -21.18 0.79 22.23
C THR A 340 -22.32 1.02 23.24
N ASP A 341 -23.47 1.51 22.76
CA ASP A 341 -24.69 1.59 23.54
C ASP A 341 -25.03 0.22 24.16
N SER A 342 -25.51 0.20 25.40
CA SER A 342 -25.87 -1.04 26.11
C SER A 342 -27.17 -1.68 25.61
N SER A 343 -27.99 -0.97 24.83
CA SER A 343 -29.24 -1.43 24.27
C SER A 343 -29.23 -1.23 22.76
N PRO A 344 -29.55 -2.28 21.98
CA PRO A 344 -29.55 -2.18 20.53
C PRO A 344 -30.79 -1.48 20.00
N GLN A 345 -30.65 -0.89 18.82
CA GLN A 345 -31.83 -0.67 17.96
C GLN A 345 -32.24 -2.02 17.38
N THR A 346 -33.53 -2.30 17.33
CA THR A 346 -34.06 -3.59 16.88
C THR A 346 -34.97 -3.39 15.68
N ASN A 347 -34.76 -4.19 14.63
CA ASN A 347 -35.65 -4.27 13.49
C ASN A 347 -35.89 -5.73 13.11
N VAL A 348 -37.15 -6.10 12.82
CA VAL A 348 -37.55 -7.49 12.50
C VAL A 348 -38.22 -7.53 11.13
N VAL A 349 -37.69 -8.34 10.24
CA VAL A 349 -38.24 -8.58 8.90
C VAL A 349 -38.31 -10.08 8.64
N GLY A 350 -39.52 -10.66 8.72
CA GLY A 350 -39.73 -12.10 8.58
C GLY A 350 -38.99 -12.89 9.67
N GLN A 351 -38.08 -13.79 9.27
CA GLN A 351 -37.24 -14.57 10.18
C GLN A 351 -35.93 -13.88 10.55
N ILE A 352 -35.73 -12.63 10.14
CA ILE A 352 -34.49 -11.88 10.41
C ILE A 352 -34.77 -10.89 11.54
N GLU A 353 -34.09 -11.09 12.66
CA GLU A 353 -34.02 -10.15 13.77
C GLU A 353 -32.68 -9.44 13.72
N ASN A 354 -32.66 -8.13 13.47
CA ASN A 354 -31.48 -7.31 13.45
C ASN A 354 -31.35 -6.49 14.74
N TYR A 355 -30.20 -6.53 15.37
CA TYR A 355 -29.85 -5.84 16.61
C TYR A 355 -28.59 -5.01 16.41
N THR A 356 -28.71 -3.68 16.34
CA THR A 356 -27.63 -2.76 16.06
C THR A 356 -27.24 -1.99 17.32
N TYR A 357 -26.03 -2.20 17.81
CA TYR A 357 -25.41 -1.48 18.93
C TYR A 357 -24.54 -0.37 18.36
N LEU A 358 -24.94 0.88 18.59
CA LEU A 358 -24.33 2.09 18.02
C LEU A 358 -23.39 2.80 18.99
N ASN A 359 -22.80 3.89 18.51
CA ASN A 359 -22.05 4.88 19.27
C ASN A 359 -20.80 4.32 19.98
N GLY A 360 -20.19 3.27 19.43
CA GLY A 360 -18.92 2.77 19.93
C GLY A 360 -17.75 3.74 19.71
N ASP A 361 -16.63 3.48 20.34
CA ASP A 361 -15.39 4.23 20.17
C ASP A 361 -15.03 4.31 18.68
N ASN A 362 -14.60 5.49 18.21
CA ASN A 362 -14.34 5.77 16.81
C ASN A 362 -15.55 5.53 15.87
N ASN A 363 -16.76 5.66 16.38
CA ASN A 363 -18.06 5.41 15.71
C ASN A 363 -18.25 3.94 15.29
N THR A 364 -17.63 2.99 15.98
CA THR A 364 -17.82 1.57 15.69
C THR A 364 -19.22 1.09 16.02
N ILE A 365 -19.62 0.02 15.34
CA ILE A 365 -20.95 -0.60 15.44
C ILE A 365 -20.76 -2.10 15.66
N VAL A 366 -21.59 -2.69 16.53
CA VAL A 366 -21.79 -4.13 16.59
C VAL A 366 -23.21 -4.43 16.11
N ASP A 367 -23.32 -5.12 14.98
CA ASP A 367 -24.58 -5.40 14.30
C ASP A 367 -24.81 -6.91 14.21
N LEU A 368 -25.92 -7.40 14.79
CA LEU A 368 -26.28 -8.81 14.76
C LEU A 368 -27.48 -9.03 13.86
N PHE A 369 -27.30 -9.85 12.84
CA PHE A 369 -28.38 -10.45 12.04
C PHE A 369 -28.63 -11.87 12.52
N LYS A 370 -29.60 -12.05 13.38
CA LYS A 370 -30.06 -13.33 13.90
C LYS A 370 -31.12 -13.91 12.97
N ILE A 371 -30.83 -15.04 12.36
CA ILE A 371 -31.73 -15.72 11.43
C ILE A 371 -32.47 -16.80 12.20
N VAL A 372 -33.73 -16.54 12.51
CA VAL A 372 -34.58 -17.48 13.26
C VAL A 372 -34.81 -18.73 12.42
N ASP A 373 -34.65 -19.90 13.04
CA ASP A 373 -34.68 -21.24 12.40
C ASP A 373 -33.67 -21.40 11.24
N GLY A 374 -32.66 -20.50 11.11
CA GLY A 374 -31.59 -20.61 10.13
C GLY A 374 -30.58 -21.70 10.50
N ASP A 375 -30.25 -22.54 9.54
CA ASP A 375 -29.23 -23.61 9.66
C ASP A 375 -27.80 -23.09 9.32
N HIS A 376 -26.83 -23.99 9.17
CA HIS A 376 -25.43 -23.68 8.85
C HIS A 376 -25.23 -23.36 7.37
N TYR A 377 -25.52 -22.12 6.95
CA TYR A 377 -25.42 -21.68 5.55
C TYR A 377 -24.72 -20.32 5.39
N TRP A 378 -24.19 -20.08 4.20
CA TRP A 378 -24.09 -18.75 3.64
C TRP A 378 -25.50 -18.39 3.18
N PHE A 379 -26.17 -17.49 3.87
CA PHE A 379 -27.61 -17.32 3.73
C PHE A 379 -28.01 -16.64 2.42
N ASN A 380 -28.85 -17.31 1.65
CA ASN A 380 -29.58 -16.66 0.55
C ASN A 380 -30.78 -15.89 1.12
N LEU A 381 -30.52 -14.72 1.67
CA LEU A 381 -31.54 -13.88 2.30
C LEU A 381 -31.79 -12.59 1.51
N SER A 382 -32.97 -11.97 1.80
CA SER A 382 -33.26 -10.60 1.38
C SER A 382 -33.76 -9.81 2.59
N TYR A 383 -33.05 -8.74 2.93
CA TYR A 383 -33.42 -7.85 4.02
C TYR A 383 -33.49 -6.42 3.49
N ASN A 384 -34.67 -5.81 3.56
CA ASN A 384 -34.95 -4.50 2.99
C ASN A 384 -34.50 -4.36 1.51
N GLY A 385 -34.66 -5.45 0.73
CA GLY A 385 -34.33 -5.49 -0.70
C GLY A 385 -32.87 -5.78 -1.02
N ASN A 386 -31.99 -5.92 -0.01
CA ASN A 386 -30.58 -6.23 -0.19
C ASN A 386 -30.30 -7.73 0.02
N SER A 387 -29.41 -8.31 -0.79
CA SER A 387 -28.83 -9.64 -0.54
C SER A 387 -27.86 -9.60 0.66
N LEU A 388 -27.41 -10.77 1.11
CA LEU A 388 -26.40 -10.85 2.18
C LEU A 388 -25.11 -10.13 1.80
N GLU A 389 -24.60 -10.34 0.59
CA GLU A 389 -23.38 -9.68 0.10
C GLU A 389 -23.54 -8.16 0.06
N GLN A 390 -24.70 -7.67 -0.37
CA GLN A 390 -24.99 -6.23 -0.37
C GLN A 390 -25.06 -5.66 1.06
N LEU A 391 -25.65 -6.40 2.01
CA LEU A 391 -25.70 -5.99 3.42
C LEU A 391 -24.30 -5.95 4.02
N ILE A 392 -23.49 -6.98 3.78
CA ILE A 392 -22.10 -7.05 4.21
C ILE A 392 -21.30 -5.87 3.64
N TRP A 393 -21.37 -5.64 2.34
CA TRP A 393 -20.63 -4.54 1.73
C TRP A 393 -21.10 -3.17 2.25
N ASN A 394 -22.40 -2.94 2.34
CA ASN A 394 -22.96 -1.69 2.88
C ASN A 394 -22.48 -1.42 4.31
N PHE A 395 -22.45 -2.46 5.16
CA PHE A 395 -21.96 -2.35 6.53
C PHE A 395 -20.45 -2.03 6.55
N LEU A 396 -19.64 -2.84 5.87
CA LEU A 396 -18.18 -2.72 5.89
C LEU A 396 -17.70 -1.36 5.34
N SER A 397 -18.29 -0.92 4.23
CA SER A 397 -17.85 0.31 3.54
C SER A 397 -18.25 1.60 4.24
N GLN A 398 -19.19 1.55 5.18
CA GLN A 398 -19.67 2.71 5.96
C GLN A 398 -18.98 2.82 7.33
N ASN A 399 -18.29 1.79 7.77
CA ASN A 399 -17.66 1.66 9.08
C ASN A 399 -16.17 1.46 8.97
#